data_576f80a5d331f664367d8f53e521700b
#
_entry.id   576f80a5d331f664367d8f53e521700b
#
_cell.length_a   1.000
_cell.length_b   1.000
_cell.length_c   1.000
_cell.angle_alpha   90.00
_cell.angle_beta   90.00
_cell.angle_gamma   90.00
#
_symmetry.space_group_name_H-M   'P 1'
#
loop_
_entity.id
_entity.type
_entity.pdbx_description
1 polymer ?
#
loop_
_entity_poly.entity_id
_entity_poly.type
_entity_poly.pdbx_seq_one_letter_code
_entity_poly.pdbx_strand_id
1 'polypeptide(L)'
;MWYNKSIKFLKSLLLLELIKGLRVTGRYFFKPSVTVQYPEEKIPKSPRFRGLHALRRYKNGEERCIACKLCESVCPAAAITIDSELREDGSRRTTKYEIDLFKCVYCGFCEEACPVDAIVQTKITDYHFEKPGDSIYGKEDLLALGDKYEKQIARDRECS
;
A
#
# COMPACT_ATOMS: atom_id res chain seq x y z
N MET A 1 57.52 17.52 -16.37
CA MET A 1 56.88 16.32 -15.76
C MET A 1 57.09 16.24 -14.24
N TRP A 2 58.20 16.69 -13.67
CA TRP A 2 58.50 16.70 -12.22
C TRP A 2 57.70 17.74 -11.44
N TYR A 3 57.48 18.94 -11.98
CA TYR A 3 56.71 20.02 -11.35
C TYR A 3 55.28 19.63 -10.96
N ASN A 4 54.60 18.84 -11.80
CA ASN A 4 53.24 18.33 -11.49
C ASN A 4 53.17 17.30 -10.34
N LYS A 5 54.25 16.53 -10.12
CA LYS A 5 54.35 15.59 -9.00
C LYS A 5 54.51 16.32 -7.67
N SER A 6 55.33 17.36 -7.64
CA SER A 6 55.56 18.16 -6.42
C SER A 6 54.31 18.92 -5.99
N ILE A 7 53.54 19.47 -6.94
CA ILE A 7 52.27 20.14 -6.65
C ILE A 7 51.22 19.16 -6.11
N LYS A 8 51.14 17.94 -6.68
CA LYS A 8 50.23 16.88 -6.17
C LYS A 8 50.58 16.47 -4.76
N PHE A 9 51.90 16.30 -4.49
CA PHE A 9 52.38 15.97 -3.14
C PHE A 9 52.06 17.08 -2.13
N LEU A 10 52.29 18.35 -2.49
CA LEU A 10 51.96 19.49 -1.63
C LEU A 10 50.44 19.60 -1.35
N LYS A 11 49.61 19.38 -2.36
CA LYS A 11 48.13 19.34 -2.22
C LYS A 11 47.68 18.21 -1.32
N SER A 12 48.32 17.04 -1.42
CA SER A 12 48.05 15.88 -0.57
C SER A 12 48.47 16.14 0.88
N LEU A 13 49.63 16.78 1.09
CA LEU A 13 50.12 17.15 2.41
C LEU A 13 49.23 18.19 3.10
N LEU A 14 48.70 19.14 2.33
CA LEU A 14 47.76 20.16 2.81
C LEU A 14 46.33 19.66 2.94
N LEU A 15 46.05 18.38 2.69
CA LEU A 15 44.74 17.73 2.81
C LEU A 15 43.61 18.50 2.10
N LEU A 16 43.93 19.17 0.98
CA LEU A 16 42.96 20.03 0.27
C LEU A 16 41.74 19.26 -0.21
N GLU A 17 41.91 17.99 -0.54
CA GLU A 17 40.77 17.13 -0.93
C GLU A 17 39.83 16.84 0.28
N LEU A 18 40.41 16.68 1.49
CA LEU A 18 39.65 16.53 2.73
C LEU A 18 38.85 17.80 3.05
N ILE A 19 39.46 18.96 2.91
CA ILE A 19 38.80 20.26 3.13
C ILE A 19 37.65 20.46 2.13
N LYS A 20 37.83 20.07 0.86
CA LYS A 20 36.77 20.10 -0.13
C LYS A 20 35.60 19.17 0.26
N GLY A 21 35.92 17.95 0.69
CA GLY A 21 34.90 17.01 1.20
C GLY A 21 34.14 17.57 2.42
N LEU A 22 34.90 18.13 3.39
CA LEU A 22 34.30 18.75 4.58
C LEU A 22 33.39 19.95 4.23
N ARG A 23 33.76 20.72 3.21
CA ARG A 23 32.93 21.82 2.72
C ARG A 23 31.59 21.32 2.14
N VAL A 24 31.58 20.20 1.45
CA VAL A 24 30.37 19.59 0.91
C VAL A 24 29.46 19.13 2.06
N THR A 25 29.98 18.36 3.00
CA THR A 25 29.21 17.89 4.17
C THR A 25 28.72 19.04 5.02
N GLY A 26 29.55 20.04 5.27
CA GLY A 26 29.18 21.27 6.01
C GLY A 26 28.03 22.04 5.33
N ARG A 27 28.02 22.11 4.00
CA ARG A 27 26.90 22.72 3.27
C ARG A 27 25.59 21.97 3.50
N TYR A 28 25.62 20.63 3.53
CA TYR A 28 24.43 19.83 3.75
C TYR A 28 23.96 19.84 5.20
N PHE A 29 24.83 20.09 6.15
CA PHE A 29 24.47 20.24 7.56
C PHE A 29 23.50 21.42 7.80
N PHE A 30 23.67 22.52 7.03
CA PHE A 30 22.81 23.71 7.15
C PHE A 30 21.61 23.71 6.19
N LYS A 31 21.43 22.66 5.37
CA LYS A 31 20.25 22.53 4.51
C LYS A 31 19.08 21.90 5.27
N PRO A 32 17.83 22.25 4.90
CA PRO A 32 16.68 21.53 5.43
C PRO A 32 16.76 20.05 5.09
N SER A 33 16.31 19.20 6.00
CA SER A 33 16.24 17.75 5.82
C SER A 33 15.37 17.39 4.61
N VAL A 34 15.82 16.44 3.80
CA VAL A 34 15.04 15.87 2.68
C VAL A 34 14.17 14.70 3.16
N THR A 35 14.47 14.18 4.34
CA THR A 35 13.75 13.05 4.93
C THR A 35 12.41 13.49 5.47
N VAL A 36 11.38 12.69 5.18
CA VAL A 36 10.04 12.87 5.76
C VAL A 36 10.05 12.40 7.21
N GLN A 37 9.57 13.23 8.10
CA GLN A 37 9.51 12.93 9.54
C GLN A 37 8.23 12.16 9.86
N TYR A 38 8.25 10.85 9.62
CA TYR A 38 7.15 9.97 10.02
C TYR A 38 7.17 9.78 11.56
N PRO A 39 6.02 9.79 12.29
CA PRO A 39 4.64 9.81 11.76
C PRO A 39 4.02 11.22 11.58
N GLU A 40 4.73 12.30 11.95
CA GLU A 40 4.23 13.67 11.89
C GLU A 40 3.95 14.11 10.46
N GLU A 41 4.83 13.71 9.54
CA GLU A 41 4.69 13.97 8.11
C GLU A 41 4.45 12.66 7.37
N LYS A 42 3.43 12.63 6.50
CA LYS A 42 3.11 11.48 5.64
C LYS A 42 3.27 11.84 4.18
N ILE A 43 3.91 10.95 3.44
CA ILE A 43 4.05 11.09 1.99
C ILE A 43 2.68 10.89 1.32
N PRO A 44 2.26 11.78 0.40
CA PRO A 44 1.04 11.58 -0.37
C PRO A 44 1.17 10.34 -1.25
N LYS A 45 0.19 9.44 -1.14
CA LYS A 45 0.17 8.18 -1.90
C LYS A 45 -0.52 8.35 -3.24
N SER A 46 -0.02 7.67 -4.26
CA SER A 46 -0.65 7.62 -5.59
C SER A 46 -2.09 7.10 -5.51
N PRO A 47 -3.00 7.52 -6.41
CA PRO A 47 -4.32 6.90 -6.57
C PRO A 47 -4.28 5.39 -6.79
N ARG A 48 -3.23 4.90 -7.46
CA ARG A 48 -2.99 3.46 -7.73
C ARG A 48 -2.20 2.74 -6.63
N PHE A 49 -2.13 3.32 -5.43
CA PHE A 49 -1.43 2.69 -4.33
C PHE A 49 -2.21 1.47 -3.82
N ARG A 50 -1.51 0.36 -3.61
CA ARG A 50 -2.05 -0.92 -3.19
C ARG A 50 -1.80 -1.14 -1.69
N GLY A 51 -2.73 -0.69 -0.86
CA GLY A 51 -2.71 -0.90 0.59
C GLY A 51 -3.80 -1.86 1.06
N LEU A 52 -4.30 -1.63 2.27
CA LEU A 52 -5.29 -2.51 2.90
C LEU A 52 -6.54 -2.66 2.05
N HIS A 53 -7.08 -3.88 2.00
CA HIS A 53 -8.29 -4.21 1.26
C HIS A 53 -9.55 -3.65 1.92
N ALA A 54 -10.55 -3.34 1.11
CA ALA A 54 -11.87 -2.95 1.56
C ALA A 54 -12.95 -3.55 0.65
N LEU A 55 -14.11 -3.84 1.19
CA LEU A 55 -15.29 -4.26 0.44
C LEU A 55 -16.27 -3.08 0.34
N ARG A 56 -16.76 -2.84 -0.87
CA ARG A 56 -17.66 -1.72 -1.16
C ARG A 56 -19.13 -2.13 -1.13
N ARG A 57 -19.99 -1.14 -0.82
CA ARG A 57 -21.44 -1.23 -0.94
C ARG A 57 -21.96 -0.36 -2.08
N TYR A 58 -23.16 -0.66 -2.53
CA TYR A 58 -23.95 0.24 -3.38
C TYR A 58 -24.51 1.39 -2.55
N LYS A 59 -24.98 2.44 -3.22
CA LYS A 59 -25.61 3.60 -2.57
C LYS A 59 -26.85 3.25 -1.75
N ASN A 60 -27.52 2.13 -2.06
CA ASN A 60 -28.67 1.59 -1.32
C ASN A 60 -28.26 0.81 -0.05
N GLY A 61 -26.93 0.71 0.25
CA GLY A 61 -26.40 -0.03 1.40
C GLY A 61 -26.18 -1.53 1.16
N GLU A 62 -26.56 -2.06 -0.01
CA GLU A 62 -26.37 -3.47 -0.35
C GLU A 62 -24.89 -3.75 -0.69
N GLU A 63 -24.42 -4.94 -0.33
CA GLU A 63 -23.06 -5.38 -0.67
C GLU A 63 -22.90 -5.57 -2.17
N ARG A 64 -21.81 -5.07 -2.75
CA ARG A 64 -21.52 -5.28 -4.18
C ARG A 64 -21.10 -6.70 -4.50
N CYS A 65 -20.52 -7.43 -3.52
CA CYS A 65 -20.00 -8.77 -3.73
C CYS A 65 -21.11 -9.76 -4.07
N ILE A 66 -20.99 -10.41 -5.23
CA ILE A 66 -21.92 -11.44 -5.74
C ILE A 66 -21.39 -12.85 -5.54
N ALA A 67 -20.34 -13.04 -4.75
CA ALA A 67 -19.73 -14.34 -4.46
C ALA A 67 -19.31 -15.14 -5.71
N CYS A 68 -18.80 -14.47 -6.74
CA CYS A 68 -18.33 -15.14 -7.97
C CYS A 68 -17.01 -15.90 -7.80
N LYS A 69 -16.28 -15.72 -6.68
CA LYS A 69 -15.00 -16.36 -6.33
C LYS A 69 -13.84 -16.10 -7.29
N LEU A 70 -13.95 -15.15 -8.22
CA LEU A 70 -12.86 -14.83 -9.14
C LEU A 70 -11.62 -14.29 -8.40
N CYS A 71 -11.82 -13.45 -7.39
CA CYS A 71 -10.72 -12.90 -6.59
C CYS A 71 -9.98 -13.98 -5.77
N GLU A 72 -10.69 -15.03 -5.32
CA GLU A 72 -10.10 -16.21 -4.67
C GLU A 72 -9.25 -17.00 -5.66
N SER A 73 -9.79 -17.27 -6.86
CA SER A 73 -9.10 -18.11 -7.87
C SER A 73 -7.88 -17.42 -8.50
N VAL A 74 -7.88 -16.07 -8.62
CA VAL A 74 -6.77 -15.34 -9.22
C VAL A 74 -5.67 -15.02 -8.20
N CYS A 75 -5.91 -15.23 -6.91
CA CYS A 75 -4.96 -14.88 -5.85
C CYS A 75 -3.70 -15.77 -5.90
N PRO A 76 -2.51 -15.23 -6.22
CA PRO A 76 -1.29 -16.04 -6.33
C PRO A 76 -0.81 -16.57 -4.97
N ALA A 77 -1.21 -15.93 -3.88
CA ALA A 77 -0.83 -16.30 -2.51
C ALA A 77 -1.91 -17.15 -1.81
N ALA A 78 -3.04 -17.46 -2.47
CA ALA A 78 -4.19 -18.13 -1.87
C ALA A 78 -4.59 -17.51 -0.50
N ALA A 79 -4.58 -16.17 -0.45
CA ALA A 79 -4.84 -15.40 0.76
C ALA A 79 -6.33 -15.11 0.99
N ILE A 80 -7.19 -15.37 0.00
CA ILE A 80 -8.62 -15.07 0.03
C ILE A 80 -9.40 -16.35 0.13
N THR A 81 -10.37 -16.40 1.05
CA THR A 81 -11.31 -17.53 1.22
C THR A 81 -12.73 -17.00 1.20
N ILE A 82 -13.57 -17.60 0.36
CA ILE A 82 -14.96 -17.15 0.16
C ILE A 82 -15.91 -18.33 0.27
N ASP A 83 -16.89 -18.24 1.18
CA ASP A 83 -18.05 -19.11 1.22
C ASP A 83 -19.30 -18.35 0.76
N SER A 84 -20.16 -19.05 0.05
CA SER A 84 -21.36 -18.45 -0.54
C SER A 84 -22.60 -19.33 -0.37
N GLU A 85 -23.73 -18.67 -0.19
CA GLU A 85 -25.04 -19.31 -0.16
C GLU A 85 -25.96 -18.75 -1.24
N LEU A 86 -26.94 -19.55 -1.64
CA LEU A 86 -28.03 -19.12 -2.50
C LEU A 86 -29.13 -18.49 -1.64
N ARG A 87 -29.59 -17.30 -2.03
CA ARG A 87 -30.78 -16.69 -1.46
C ARG A 87 -32.06 -17.29 -2.05
N GLU A 88 -33.20 -17.00 -1.45
CA GLU A 88 -34.51 -17.40 -1.94
C GLU A 88 -34.80 -16.87 -3.36
N ASP A 89 -34.24 -15.73 -3.73
CA ASP A 89 -34.33 -15.12 -5.06
C ASP A 89 -33.41 -15.75 -6.12
N GLY A 90 -32.64 -16.80 -5.76
CA GLY A 90 -31.70 -17.47 -6.62
C GLY A 90 -30.36 -16.72 -6.80
N SER A 91 -30.18 -15.55 -6.20
CA SER A 91 -28.91 -14.82 -6.22
C SER A 91 -27.90 -15.43 -5.24
N ARG A 92 -26.60 -15.30 -5.55
CA ARG A 92 -25.55 -15.71 -4.61
C ARG A 92 -25.13 -14.55 -3.73
N ARG A 93 -24.84 -14.86 -2.46
CA ARG A 93 -24.24 -13.93 -1.51
C ARG A 93 -23.11 -14.60 -0.74
N THR A 94 -22.16 -13.79 -0.34
CA THR A 94 -21.07 -14.23 0.53
C THR A 94 -21.58 -14.38 1.96
N THR A 95 -21.43 -15.57 2.52
CA THR A 95 -21.60 -15.81 3.96
C THR A 95 -20.30 -15.53 4.69
N LYS A 96 -19.18 -15.98 4.11
CA LYS A 96 -17.86 -15.79 4.65
C LYS A 96 -16.96 -15.15 3.58
N TYR A 97 -16.21 -14.13 3.95
CA TYR A 97 -15.18 -13.52 3.14
C TYR A 97 -14.00 -13.18 4.04
N GLU A 98 -12.90 -13.83 3.83
CA GLU A 98 -11.70 -13.64 4.66
C GLU A 98 -10.50 -13.36 3.77
N ILE A 99 -9.65 -12.45 4.23
CA ILE A 99 -8.34 -12.18 3.63
C ILE A 99 -7.28 -12.33 4.71
N ASP A 100 -6.36 -13.26 4.50
CA ASP A 100 -5.15 -13.37 5.31
C ASP A 100 -4.12 -12.35 4.83
N LEU A 101 -4.03 -11.24 5.53
CA LEU A 101 -3.15 -10.12 5.18
C LEU A 101 -1.66 -10.46 5.36
N PHE A 102 -1.36 -11.50 6.13
CA PHE A 102 0.02 -11.98 6.28
C PHE A 102 0.49 -12.76 5.04
N LYS A 103 -0.40 -13.50 4.39
CA LYS A 103 -0.10 -14.17 3.12
C LYS A 103 -0.16 -13.22 1.93
N CYS A 104 -0.99 -12.18 2.01
CA CYS A 104 -1.26 -11.28 0.90
C CYS A 104 0.01 -10.52 0.47
N VAL A 105 0.31 -10.55 -0.84
CA VAL A 105 1.43 -9.83 -1.45
C VAL A 105 1.02 -8.49 -2.08
N TYR A 106 -0.22 -8.06 -1.88
CA TYR A 106 -0.77 -6.78 -2.38
C TYR A 106 -0.59 -6.58 -3.90
N CYS A 107 -0.70 -7.65 -4.68
CA CYS A 107 -0.54 -7.61 -6.15
C CYS A 107 -1.66 -6.87 -6.90
N GLY A 108 -2.88 -6.78 -6.31
CA GLY A 108 -4.03 -6.10 -6.90
C GLY A 108 -4.87 -6.96 -7.85
N PHE A 109 -4.51 -8.22 -8.14
CA PHE A 109 -5.25 -9.06 -9.07
C PHE A 109 -6.69 -9.32 -8.64
N CYS A 110 -6.97 -9.39 -7.33
CA CYS A 110 -8.31 -9.52 -6.81
C CYS A 110 -9.22 -8.33 -7.17
N GLU A 111 -8.66 -7.12 -7.16
CA GLU A 111 -9.34 -5.90 -7.55
C GLU A 111 -9.60 -5.86 -9.06
N GLU A 112 -8.58 -6.21 -9.87
CA GLU A 112 -8.69 -6.25 -11.33
C GLU A 112 -9.66 -7.32 -11.84
N ALA A 113 -9.75 -8.47 -11.14
CA ALA A 113 -10.63 -9.57 -11.49
C ALA A 113 -12.08 -9.37 -11.06
N CYS A 114 -12.39 -8.37 -10.24
CA CYS A 114 -13.73 -8.18 -9.68
C CYS A 114 -14.69 -7.51 -10.68
N PRO A 115 -15.71 -8.21 -11.20
CA PRO A 115 -16.60 -7.66 -12.24
C PRO A 115 -17.57 -6.59 -11.73
N VAL A 116 -17.75 -6.50 -10.42
CA VAL A 116 -18.69 -5.58 -9.76
C VAL A 116 -18.00 -4.52 -8.91
N ASP A 117 -16.66 -4.46 -8.98
CA ASP A 117 -15.84 -3.50 -8.22
C ASP A 117 -16.18 -3.54 -6.70
N ALA A 118 -16.31 -4.77 -6.17
CA ALA A 118 -16.65 -5.00 -4.77
C ALA A 118 -15.45 -4.97 -3.86
N ILE A 119 -14.33 -5.61 -4.26
CA ILE A 119 -13.07 -5.58 -3.54
C ILE A 119 -12.15 -4.54 -4.17
N VAL A 120 -11.57 -3.69 -3.33
CA VAL A 120 -10.64 -2.63 -3.73
C VAL A 120 -9.47 -2.55 -2.76
N GLN A 121 -8.35 -2.03 -3.23
CA GLN A 121 -7.20 -1.71 -2.38
C GLN A 121 -7.22 -0.21 -2.06
N THR A 122 -6.99 0.11 -0.80
CA THR A 122 -7.01 1.48 -0.28
C THR A 122 -5.59 2.04 -0.14
N LYS A 123 -5.48 3.29 0.28
CA LYS A 123 -4.20 3.93 0.63
C LYS A 123 -3.77 3.70 2.09
N ILE A 124 -4.49 2.85 2.82
CA ILE A 124 -4.23 2.60 4.24
C ILE A 124 -3.03 1.66 4.37
N THR A 125 -2.06 2.09 5.18
CA THR A 125 -0.87 1.30 5.54
C THR A 125 -0.64 1.26 7.04
N ASP A 126 -1.40 2.05 7.80
CA ASP A 126 -1.21 2.21 9.23
C ASP A 126 -2.02 1.13 9.96
N TYR A 127 -1.55 -0.11 9.92
CA TYR A 127 -2.10 -1.25 10.65
C TYR A 127 -0.96 -2.18 11.07
N HIS A 128 -1.15 -2.91 12.16
CA HIS A 128 -0.20 -3.88 12.69
C HIS A 128 -0.95 -5.04 13.34
N PHE A 129 -0.28 -6.14 13.51
CA PHE A 129 -0.81 -7.34 14.15
C PHE A 129 0.13 -7.77 15.25
N GLU A 130 -0.43 -8.14 16.40
CA GLU A 130 0.35 -8.60 17.55
C GLU A 130 0.39 -10.12 17.62
N LYS A 131 -0.64 -10.80 17.12
CA LYS A 131 -0.78 -12.26 17.20
C LYS A 131 -1.06 -12.86 15.83
N PRO A 132 -0.59 -14.10 15.57
CA PRO A 132 -1.03 -14.87 14.41
C PRO A 132 -2.56 -15.06 14.48
N GLY A 133 -3.26 -14.74 13.41
CA GLY A 133 -4.72 -14.78 13.33
C GLY A 133 -5.38 -13.41 13.34
N ASP A 134 -4.84 -12.42 14.02
CA ASP A 134 -5.33 -11.02 13.95
C ASP A 134 -5.16 -10.44 12.52
N SER A 135 -4.32 -11.08 11.71
CA SER A 135 -4.10 -10.74 10.30
C SER A 135 -5.22 -11.17 9.36
N ILE A 136 -6.19 -11.96 9.84
CA ILE A 136 -7.32 -12.43 9.04
C ILE A 136 -8.45 -11.42 9.18
N TYR A 137 -8.66 -10.64 8.12
CA TYR A 137 -9.76 -9.68 8.05
C TYR A 137 -11.01 -10.35 7.54
N GLY A 138 -12.05 -10.30 8.35
CA GLY A 138 -13.37 -10.83 8.03
C GLY A 138 -14.18 -9.91 7.12
N LYS A 139 -15.29 -10.42 6.64
CA LYS A 139 -16.23 -9.69 5.77
C LYS A 139 -16.69 -8.37 6.40
N GLU A 140 -17.03 -8.39 7.69
CA GLU A 140 -17.56 -7.22 8.40
C GLU A 140 -16.50 -6.12 8.54
N ASP A 141 -15.26 -6.49 8.85
CA ASP A 141 -14.12 -5.56 8.96
C ASP A 141 -13.84 -4.89 7.61
N LEU A 142 -13.84 -5.68 6.54
CA LEU A 142 -13.60 -5.19 5.19
C LEU A 142 -14.73 -4.25 4.71
N LEU A 143 -15.98 -4.54 5.07
CA LEU A 143 -17.13 -3.67 4.77
C LEU A 143 -17.07 -2.38 5.59
N ALA A 144 -16.73 -2.45 6.87
CA ALA A 144 -16.58 -1.29 7.73
C ALA A 144 -15.47 -0.35 7.21
N LEU A 145 -14.37 -0.92 6.71
CA LEU A 145 -13.31 -0.14 6.05
C LEU A 145 -13.83 0.50 4.75
N GLY A 146 -14.59 -0.23 3.95
CA GLY A 146 -15.22 0.29 2.74
C GLY A 146 -16.14 1.48 3.04
N ASP A 147 -17.04 1.33 3.99
CA ASP A 147 -17.98 2.38 4.41
C ASP A 147 -17.26 3.64 4.91
N LYS A 148 -16.18 3.46 5.70
CA LYS A 148 -15.38 4.55 6.26
C LYS A 148 -14.64 5.36 5.20
N TYR A 149 -14.11 4.69 4.17
CA TYR A 149 -13.23 5.30 3.18
C TYR A 149 -13.85 5.42 1.78
N GLU A 150 -15.15 5.12 1.60
CA GLU A 150 -15.84 5.11 0.29
C GLU A 150 -15.65 6.42 -0.49
N LYS A 151 -15.69 7.59 0.18
CA LYS A 151 -15.48 8.90 -0.48
C LYS A 151 -14.09 9.04 -1.10
N GLN A 152 -13.08 8.44 -0.49
CA GLN A 152 -11.71 8.46 -0.99
C GLN A 152 -11.55 7.43 -2.11
N ILE A 153 -12.08 6.22 -1.90
CA ILE A 153 -12.08 5.13 -2.88
C ILE A 153 -12.75 5.57 -4.19
N ALA A 154 -13.93 6.20 -4.10
CA ALA A 154 -14.64 6.70 -5.27
C ALA A 154 -13.83 7.72 -6.06
N ARG A 155 -13.19 8.68 -5.39
CA ARG A 155 -12.31 9.68 -6.05
C ARG A 155 -11.10 9.04 -6.73
N ASP A 156 -10.47 8.08 -6.07
CA ASP A 156 -9.30 7.40 -6.62
C ASP A 156 -9.66 6.57 -7.86
N ARG A 157 -10.89 6.02 -7.89
CA ARG A 157 -11.42 5.30 -9.05
C ARG A 157 -11.73 6.19 -10.26
N GLU A 158 -12.15 7.43 -10.03
CA GLU A 158 -12.37 8.41 -11.10
C GLU A 158 -11.04 8.85 -11.76
N CYS A 159 -9.91 8.71 -11.04
CA CYS A 159 -8.59 9.10 -11.51
C CYS A 159 -7.78 7.92 -12.11
N SER A 160 -8.28 6.69 -12.09
CA SER A 160 -7.63 5.49 -12.61
C SER A 160 -8.11 5.13 -13.98
#